data_f8007294e9fe39e54b95d9af2b0321b7
#
_entry.id   f8007294e9fe39e54b95d9af2b0321b7
#
_cell.length_a   1.000
_cell.length_b   1.000
_cell.length_c   1.000
_cell.angle_alpha   90.00
_cell.angle_beta   90.00
_cell.angle_gamma   90.00
#
_symmetry.space_group_name_H-M   'P 1'
#
loop_
_entity.id
_entity.type
_entity.pdbx_description
1 polymer ?
#
loop_
_entity_poly.entity_id
_entity_poly.type
_entity_poly.pdbx_seq_one_letter_code
_entity_poly.pdbx_strand_id
1 'polypeptide(L)'
;MSPNGLAAARARLRHAVDAAGPLGLDIAGLDARDRAVLGLMEDLTIEGGRARPAGQSDPYQSHRYTSALEAAPFTPPDPETAGVDRSEVRELVKRGLVVDADGVFFAAVAVDAARSVLAEMLASQPAGVTVAEVRERLGTTRKYALPLLAWLDGHGVTRRRGDLRIAGPRL
;
A
#
# COMPACT_ATOMS: atom_id res chain seq x y z
N MET A 1 -27.24 25.52 -9.62
CA MET A 1 -26.65 25.04 -10.89
C MET A 1 -27.77 24.81 -11.87
N SER A 2 -27.66 25.32 -13.10
CA SER A 2 -28.73 25.07 -14.11
C SER A 2 -28.71 23.59 -14.55
N PRO A 3 -29.87 23.03 -14.97
CA PRO A 3 -29.96 21.64 -15.47
C PRO A 3 -28.95 21.36 -16.61
N ASN A 4 -28.78 22.29 -17.52
CA ASN A 4 -27.80 22.18 -18.61
C ASN A 4 -26.34 22.13 -18.12
N GLY A 5 -26.02 22.88 -17.09
CA GLY A 5 -24.67 22.89 -16.52
C GLY A 5 -24.31 21.58 -15.81
N LEU A 6 -25.31 20.92 -15.19
CA LEU A 6 -25.12 19.62 -14.57
C LEU A 6 -24.92 18.50 -15.62
N ALA A 7 -25.74 18.52 -16.68
CA ALA A 7 -25.60 17.55 -17.76
C ALA A 7 -24.25 17.64 -18.47
N ALA A 8 -23.79 18.88 -18.78
CA ALA A 8 -22.49 19.11 -19.38
C ALA A 8 -21.33 18.64 -18.47
N ALA A 9 -21.41 18.89 -17.14
CA ALA A 9 -20.41 18.41 -16.18
C ALA A 9 -20.36 16.89 -16.12
N ARG A 10 -21.51 16.22 -16.07
CA ARG A 10 -21.61 14.75 -16.12
C ARG A 10 -20.97 14.16 -17.37
N ALA A 11 -21.30 14.71 -18.56
CA ALA A 11 -20.75 14.24 -19.82
C ALA A 11 -19.21 14.40 -19.86
N ARG A 12 -18.70 15.55 -19.44
CA ARG A 12 -17.25 15.80 -19.36
C ARG A 12 -16.56 14.84 -18.40
N LEU A 13 -17.11 14.64 -17.20
CA LEU A 13 -16.54 13.74 -16.20
C LEU A 13 -16.59 12.27 -16.64
N ARG A 14 -17.68 11.85 -17.29
CA ARG A 14 -17.78 10.52 -17.89
C ARG A 14 -16.66 10.31 -18.91
N HIS A 15 -16.50 11.24 -19.84
CA HIS A 15 -15.42 11.16 -20.84
C HIS A 15 -14.04 11.11 -20.19
N ALA A 16 -13.81 11.88 -19.12
CA ALA A 16 -12.54 11.85 -18.38
C ALA A 16 -12.30 10.49 -17.69
N VAL A 17 -13.35 9.87 -17.12
CA VAL A 17 -13.27 8.53 -16.54
C VAL A 17 -12.95 7.48 -17.60
N ASP A 18 -13.62 7.52 -18.74
CA ASP A 18 -13.39 6.58 -19.83
C ASP A 18 -11.97 6.73 -20.42
N ALA A 19 -11.49 7.96 -20.56
CA ALA A 19 -10.13 8.27 -21.03
C ALA A 19 -9.03 7.87 -20.03
N ALA A 20 -9.35 7.79 -18.74
CA ALA A 20 -8.40 7.37 -17.70
C ALA A 20 -8.12 5.86 -17.72
N GLY A 21 -8.87 5.09 -18.51
CA GLY A 21 -8.69 3.65 -18.67
C GLY A 21 -8.90 2.84 -17.39
N PRO A 22 -8.33 1.64 -17.29
CA PRO A 22 -8.59 0.70 -16.18
C PRO A 22 -8.22 1.25 -14.80
N LEU A 23 -7.26 2.17 -14.73
CA LEU A 23 -6.84 2.81 -13.47
C LEU A 23 -7.90 3.73 -12.89
N GLY A 24 -8.81 4.25 -13.72
CA GLY A 24 -9.81 5.24 -13.34
C GLY A 24 -9.24 6.64 -13.14
N LEU A 25 -10.14 7.63 -13.15
CA LEU A 25 -9.84 9.05 -12.98
C LEU A 25 -9.42 9.35 -11.53
N ASP A 26 -8.24 9.97 -11.35
CA ASP A 26 -7.80 10.47 -10.06
C ASP A 26 -8.65 11.68 -9.64
N ILE A 27 -9.35 11.57 -8.50
CA ILE A 27 -10.25 12.62 -8.01
C ILE A 27 -9.55 13.69 -7.17
N ALA A 28 -8.29 13.49 -6.79
CA ALA A 28 -7.56 14.45 -5.95
C ALA A 28 -7.33 15.78 -6.67
N GLY A 29 -7.13 15.74 -7.98
CA GLY A 29 -6.95 16.93 -8.82
C GLY A 29 -8.24 17.65 -9.23
N LEU A 30 -9.40 17.11 -8.90
CA LEU A 30 -10.71 17.70 -9.23
C LEU A 30 -11.13 18.76 -8.20
N ASP A 31 -11.85 19.78 -8.65
CA ASP A 31 -12.45 20.75 -7.75
C ASP A 31 -13.63 20.13 -6.95
N ALA A 32 -14.10 20.86 -5.94
CA ALA A 32 -15.17 20.40 -5.04
C ALA A 32 -16.50 20.15 -5.78
N ARG A 33 -16.74 20.93 -6.83
CA ARG A 33 -17.96 20.82 -7.66
C ARG A 33 -17.95 19.55 -8.48
N ASP A 34 -16.84 19.26 -9.15
CA ASP A 34 -16.69 18.05 -9.97
C ASP A 34 -16.75 16.79 -9.11
N ARG A 35 -16.13 16.81 -7.92
CA ARG A 35 -16.25 15.70 -6.94
C ARG A 35 -17.69 15.47 -6.50
N ALA A 36 -18.46 16.54 -6.23
CA ALA A 36 -19.87 16.43 -5.88
C ALA A 36 -20.71 15.86 -7.04
N VAL A 37 -20.42 16.26 -8.28
CA VAL A 37 -21.11 15.71 -9.47
C VAL A 37 -20.78 14.24 -9.66
N LEU A 38 -19.52 13.82 -9.48
CA LEU A 38 -19.13 12.40 -9.53
C LEU A 38 -19.90 11.56 -8.51
N GLY A 39 -20.06 12.06 -7.28
CA GLY A 39 -20.83 11.38 -6.22
C GLY A 39 -22.33 11.19 -6.52
N LEU A 40 -22.86 11.91 -7.51
CA LEU A 40 -24.25 11.78 -7.99
C LEU A 40 -24.39 10.89 -9.23
N MET A 41 -23.28 10.31 -9.72
CA MET A 41 -23.26 9.45 -10.90
C MET A 41 -23.31 7.97 -10.47
N GLU A 42 -24.51 7.37 -10.50
CA GLU A 42 -24.74 5.97 -10.08
C GLU A 42 -24.03 4.94 -10.98
N ASP A 43 -23.64 5.34 -12.16
CA ASP A 43 -22.92 4.55 -13.15
C ASP A 43 -21.39 4.59 -12.97
N LEU A 44 -20.92 5.23 -11.90
CA LEU A 44 -19.52 5.27 -11.48
C LEU A 44 -19.34 4.77 -10.04
N THR A 45 -18.19 4.17 -9.77
CA THR A 45 -17.74 3.81 -8.42
C THR A 45 -16.51 4.63 -8.07
N ILE A 46 -16.50 5.20 -6.86
CA ILE A 46 -15.34 5.93 -6.33
C ILE A 46 -14.69 5.08 -5.24
N GLU A 47 -13.47 4.65 -5.50
CA GLU A 47 -12.73 3.77 -4.60
C GLU A 47 -11.23 4.09 -4.66
N GLY A 48 -10.56 4.15 -3.51
CA GLY A 48 -9.13 4.46 -3.42
C GLY A 48 -8.74 5.82 -4.03
N GLY A 49 -9.65 6.82 -3.98
CA GLY A 49 -9.40 8.14 -4.58
C GLY A 49 -9.50 8.17 -6.11
N ARG A 50 -10.11 7.14 -6.71
CA ARG A 50 -10.31 7.04 -8.17
C ARG A 50 -11.74 6.75 -8.52
N ALA A 51 -12.24 7.37 -9.59
CA ALA A 51 -13.56 7.11 -10.18
C ALA A 51 -13.42 6.18 -11.39
N ARG A 52 -14.22 5.11 -11.42
CA ARG A 52 -14.28 4.11 -12.50
C ARG A 52 -15.74 3.84 -12.91
N PRO A 53 -15.99 3.27 -14.10
CA PRO A 53 -17.30 2.73 -14.43
C PRO A 53 -17.76 1.71 -13.38
N ALA A 54 -19.03 1.76 -12.99
CA ALA A 54 -19.60 0.81 -12.04
C ALA A 54 -19.42 -0.64 -12.54
N GLY A 55 -19.02 -1.53 -11.62
CA GLY A 55 -18.72 -2.92 -11.95
C GLY A 55 -17.30 -3.18 -12.49
N GLN A 56 -16.49 -2.16 -12.71
CA GLN A 56 -15.05 -2.31 -13.00
C GLN A 56 -14.24 -2.39 -11.71
N SER A 57 -13.59 -3.54 -11.48
CA SER A 57 -12.65 -3.71 -10.36
C SER A 57 -11.36 -2.93 -10.59
N ASP A 58 -10.71 -2.53 -9.50
CA ASP A 58 -9.37 -1.99 -9.58
C ASP A 58 -8.39 -3.09 -10.04
N PRO A 59 -7.68 -2.94 -11.18
CA PRO A 59 -6.75 -3.95 -11.67
C PRO A 59 -5.59 -4.23 -10.68
N TYR A 60 -5.38 -3.33 -9.71
CA TYR A 60 -4.37 -3.51 -8.65
C TYR A 60 -4.90 -4.17 -7.38
N GLN A 61 -6.22 -4.35 -7.22
CA GLN A 61 -6.82 -5.05 -6.07
C GLN A 61 -6.38 -6.52 -5.98
N SER A 62 -6.14 -7.15 -7.13
CA SER A 62 -5.68 -8.55 -7.23
C SER A 62 -4.42 -8.63 -8.10
N HIS A 63 -3.50 -7.70 -7.89
CA HIS A 63 -2.28 -7.66 -8.69
C HIS A 63 -1.40 -8.88 -8.38
N ARG A 64 -0.90 -9.56 -9.42
CA ARG A 64 -0.08 -10.77 -9.29
C ARG A 64 1.11 -10.61 -8.33
N TYR A 65 1.70 -9.40 -8.27
CA TYR A 65 2.83 -9.14 -7.40
C TYR A 65 2.42 -9.05 -5.93
N THR A 66 1.29 -8.43 -5.60
CA THR A 66 0.77 -8.43 -4.22
C THR A 66 0.48 -9.84 -3.74
N SER A 67 -0.15 -10.68 -4.58
CA SER A 67 -0.37 -12.09 -4.28
C SER A 67 0.93 -12.87 -4.07
N ALA A 68 1.97 -12.62 -4.87
CA ALA A 68 3.28 -13.24 -4.69
C ALA A 68 3.98 -12.80 -3.40
N LEU A 69 3.87 -11.52 -3.04
CA LEU A 69 4.39 -10.98 -1.77
C LEU A 69 3.65 -11.54 -0.55
N GLU A 70 2.34 -11.71 -0.65
CA GLU A 70 1.51 -12.31 0.42
C GLU A 70 1.80 -13.80 0.61
N ALA A 71 2.11 -14.52 -0.47
CA ALA A 71 2.52 -15.93 -0.40
C ALA A 71 3.89 -16.13 0.26
N ALA A 72 4.76 -15.11 0.22
CA ALA A 72 6.09 -15.14 0.83
C ALA A 72 6.35 -13.87 1.66
N PRO A 73 5.61 -13.65 2.76
CA PRO A 73 5.48 -12.36 3.43
C PRO A 73 6.80 -11.82 3.96
N PHE A 74 7.74 -12.67 4.39
CA PHE A 74 9.03 -12.26 4.94
C PHE A 74 10.24 -12.72 4.12
N THR A 75 10.00 -13.30 2.96
CA THR A 75 11.01 -13.63 1.95
C THR A 75 10.51 -13.21 0.56
N PRO A 76 10.18 -11.92 0.39
CA PRO A 76 9.47 -11.44 -0.79
C PRO A 76 10.28 -11.66 -2.07
N PRO A 77 9.64 -12.05 -3.17
CA PRO A 77 10.28 -12.14 -4.46
C PRO A 77 10.64 -10.74 -4.97
N ASP A 78 11.75 -10.66 -5.70
CA ASP A 78 12.15 -9.46 -6.40
C ASP A 78 11.16 -9.17 -7.55
N PRO A 79 10.81 -7.89 -7.82
CA PRO A 79 9.91 -7.53 -8.91
C PRO A 79 10.34 -8.06 -10.26
N GLU A 80 11.64 -8.01 -10.57
CA GLU A 80 12.20 -8.50 -11.83
C GLU A 80 11.99 -10.02 -11.97
N THR A 81 12.24 -10.78 -10.91
CA THR A 81 11.97 -12.22 -10.86
C THR A 81 10.48 -12.53 -11.00
N ALA A 82 9.61 -11.68 -10.48
CA ALA A 82 8.15 -11.78 -10.59
C ALA A 82 7.62 -11.28 -11.95
N GLY A 83 8.47 -10.75 -12.82
CA GLY A 83 8.11 -10.20 -14.12
C GLY A 83 7.23 -8.94 -14.01
N VAL A 84 7.49 -8.08 -13.01
CA VAL A 84 6.72 -6.88 -12.72
C VAL A 84 7.54 -5.64 -13.02
N ASP A 85 6.99 -4.71 -13.79
CA ASP A 85 7.66 -3.49 -14.16
C ASP A 85 7.78 -2.50 -12.98
N ARG A 86 8.83 -1.67 -13.00
CA ARG A 86 9.06 -0.63 -11.99
C ARG A 86 7.91 0.39 -11.90
N SER A 87 7.17 0.61 -12.98
CA SER A 87 6.00 1.49 -13.00
C SER A 87 4.83 0.87 -12.24
N GLU A 88 4.60 -0.44 -12.40
CA GLU A 88 3.59 -1.19 -11.66
C GLU A 88 3.92 -1.20 -10.16
N VAL A 89 5.18 -1.48 -9.79
CA VAL A 89 5.62 -1.45 -8.39
C VAL A 89 5.40 -0.08 -7.76
N ARG A 90 5.77 1.00 -8.45
CA ARG A 90 5.54 2.38 -7.96
C ARG A 90 4.06 2.68 -7.74
N GLU A 91 3.20 2.21 -8.63
CA GLU A 91 1.75 2.39 -8.47
C GLU A 91 1.22 1.60 -7.26
N LEU A 92 1.69 0.37 -7.04
CA LEU A 92 1.34 -0.43 -5.86
C LEU A 92 1.80 0.23 -4.56
N VAL A 93 3.01 0.80 -4.53
CA VAL A 93 3.52 1.56 -3.38
C VAL A 93 2.70 2.84 -3.15
N LYS A 94 2.41 3.59 -4.20
CA LYS A 94 1.57 4.80 -4.12
C LYS A 94 0.19 4.52 -3.55
N ARG A 95 -0.36 3.34 -3.83
CA ARG A 95 -1.66 2.87 -3.31
C ARG A 95 -1.59 2.30 -1.89
N GLY A 96 -0.42 2.16 -1.32
CA GLY A 96 -0.23 1.56 0.00
C GLY A 96 -0.46 0.05 0.04
N LEU A 97 -0.48 -0.63 -1.11
CA LEU A 97 -0.59 -2.08 -1.20
C LEU A 97 0.76 -2.77 -0.98
N VAL A 98 1.83 -2.08 -1.34
CA VAL A 98 3.21 -2.52 -1.21
C VAL A 98 4.02 -1.46 -0.47
N VAL A 99 4.92 -1.89 0.39
CA VAL A 99 5.88 -1.08 1.12
C VAL A 99 7.26 -1.26 0.50
N ASP A 100 7.91 -0.16 0.17
CA ASP A 100 9.33 -0.14 -0.22
C ASP A 100 10.19 0.07 1.04
N ALA A 101 10.93 -0.95 1.40
CA ALA A 101 11.88 -0.93 2.50
C ALA A 101 13.30 -1.02 1.92
N ASP A 102 13.84 0.12 1.50
CA ASP A 102 15.20 0.24 0.93
C ASP A 102 15.45 -0.73 -0.24
N GLY A 103 14.50 -0.74 -1.19
CA GLY A 103 14.55 -1.58 -2.39
C GLY A 103 14.07 -3.02 -2.19
N VAL A 104 13.69 -3.42 -0.98
CA VAL A 104 12.98 -4.67 -0.70
C VAL A 104 11.50 -4.37 -0.55
N PHE A 105 10.67 -5.02 -1.36
CA PHE A 105 9.24 -4.75 -1.42
C PHE A 105 8.47 -5.79 -0.61
N PHE A 106 7.63 -5.32 0.32
CA PHE A 106 6.76 -6.16 1.15
C PHE A 106 5.30 -5.83 0.87
N ALA A 107 4.41 -6.82 0.96
CA ALA A 107 2.99 -6.53 1.04
C ALA A 107 2.69 -5.70 2.31
N ALA A 108 1.79 -4.73 2.23
CA ALA A 108 1.42 -3.91 3.39
C ALA A 108 0.95 -4.78 4.57
N VAL A 109 0.16 -5.82 4.30
CA VAL A 109 -0.30 -6.78 5.30
C VAL A 109 0.84 -7.56 5.97
N ALA A 110 1.95 -7.82 5.28
CA ALA A 110 3.13 -8.45 5.86
C ALA A 110 3.86 -7.54 6.84
N VAL A 111 3.90 -6.24 6.54
CA VAL A 111 4.47 -5.23 7.46
C VAL A 111 3.62 -5.10 8.72
N ASP A 112 2.29 -5.12 8.59
CA ASP A 112 1.38 -5.13 9.74
C ASP A 112 1.53 -6.41 10.58
N ALA A 113 1.69 -7.57 9.94
CA ALA A 113 1.98 -8.83 10.62
C ALA A 113 3.32 -8.78 11.37
N ALA A 114 4.38 -8.23 10.76
CA ALA A 114 5.67 -8.04 11.42
C ALA A 114 5.57 -7.12 12.63
N ARG A 115 4.78 -6.03 12.52
CA ARG A 115 4.49 -5.13 13.64
C ARG A 115 3.82 -5.86 14.81
N SER A 116 2.83 -6.71 14.54
CA SER A 116 2.14 -7.51 15.57
C SER A 116 3.10 -8.48 16.25
N VAL A 117 3.94 -9.18 15.48
CA VAL A 117 4.97 -10.09 16.02
C VAL A 117 5.97 -9.33 16.91
N LEU A 118 6.43 -8.16 16.49
CA LEU A 118 7.33 -7.33 17.29
C LEU A 118 6.68 -6.83 18.57
N ALA A 119 5.39 -6.48 18.54
CA ALA A 119 4.65 -6.07 19.72
C ALA A 119 4.59 -7.22 20.76
N GLU A 120 4.32 -8.45 20.33
CA GLU A 120 4.35 -9.64 21.19
C GLU A 120 5.74 -9.89 21.78
N MET A 121 6.78 -9.84 20.95
CA MET A 121 8.17 -10.03 21.39
C MET A 121 8.59 -8.99 22.43
N LEU A 122 8.29 -7.71 22.17
CA LEU A 122 8.65 -6.60 23.04
C LEU A 122 7.81 -6.54 24.33
N ALA A 123 6.59 -7.06 24.31
CA ALA A 123 5.80 -7.27 25.53
C ALA A 123 6.46 -8.31 26.46
N SER A 124 7.05 -9.36 25.88
CA SER A 124 7.77 -10.40 26.62
C SER A 124 9.19 -9.99 27.01
N GLN A 125 9.82 -9.14 26.19
CA GLN A 125 11.22 -8.67 26.36
C GLN A 125 11.28 -7.14 26.26
N PRO A 126 10.82 -6.39 27.29
CA PRO A 126 10.77 -4.93 27.23
C PRO A 126 12.14 -4.25 27.11
N ALA A 127 13.22 -4.95 27.49
CA ALA A 127 14.60 -4.45 27.33
C ALA A 127 15.02 -4.33 25.87
N GLY A 128 14.35 -5.05 24.97
CA GLY A 128 14.56 -5.05 23.54
C GLY A 128 14.86 -6.44 22.97
N VAL A 129 14.76 -6.53 21.65
CA VAL A 129 15.00 -7.76 20.86
C VAL A 129 16.12 -7.52 19.86
N THR A 130 16.90 -8.55 19.57
CA THR A 130 17.98 -8.51 18.57
C THR A 130 17.42 -8.77 17.15
N VAL A 131 18.17 -8.37 16.14
CA VAL A 131 17.87 -8.72 14.73
C VAL A 131 17.81 -10.23 14.53
N ALA A 132 18.64 -11.00 15.24
CA ALA A 132 18.69 -12.46 15.15
C ALA A 132 17.37 -13.09 15.64
N GLU A 133 16.88 -12.65 16.79
CA GLU A 133 15.60 -13.11 17.36
C GLU A 133 14.40 -12.76 16.45
N VAL A 134 14.37 -11.53 15.94
CA VAL A 134 13.31 -11.11 15.00
C VAL A 134 13.35 -11.94 13.71
N ARG A 135 14.55 -12.15 13.15
CA ARG A 135 14.74 -12.98 11.96
C ARG A 135 14.23 -14.41 12.18
N GLU A 136 14.56 -15.01 13.31
CA GLU A 136 14.12 -16.36 13.67
C GLU A 136 12.60 -16.42 13.83
N ARG A 137 12.04 -15.45 14.55
CA ARG A 137 10.58 -15.38 14.81
C ARG A 137 9.77 -15.18 13.53
N LEU A 138 10.28 -14.41 12.56
CA LEU A 138 9.65 -14.18 11.25
C LEU A 138 9.96 -15.28 10.23
N GLY A 139 10.86 -16.23 10.52
CA GLY A 139 11.28 -17.28 9.59
C GLY A 139 11.97 -16.71 8.34
N THR A 140 12.78 -15.67 8.49
CA THR A 140 13.40 -14.94 7.37
C THR A 140 14.92 -14.93 7.44
N THR A 141 15.54 -14.23 6.48
CA THR A 141 16.99 -14.04 6.43
C THR A 141 17.37 -12.60 6.78
N ARG A 142 18.66 -12.39 7.07
CA ARG A 142 19.20 -11.05 7.35
C ARG A 142 18.96 -10.05 6.19
N LYS A 143 18.97 -10.55 4.96
CA LYS A 143 18.71 -9.75 3.75
C LYS A 143 17.36 -9.02 3.81
N TYR A 144 16.34 -9.67 4.34
CA TYR A 144 14.97 -9.13 4.42
C TYR A 144 14.66 -8.50 5.78
N ALA A 145 15.19 -9.07 6.87
CA ALA A 145 14.94 -8.55 8.21
C ALA A 145 15.51 -7.14 8.44
N LEU A 146 16.70 -6.85 7.89
CA LEU A 146 17.34 -5.54 8.10
C LEU A 146 16.56 -4.38 7.44
N PRO A 147 16.18 -4.45 6.15
CA PRO A 147 15.37 -3.39 5.53
C PRO A 147 14.01 -3.22 6.21
N LEU A 148 13.34 -4.33 6.56
CA LEU A 148 12.06 -4.30 7.26
C LEU A 148 12.16 -3.59 8.61
N LEU A 149 13.16 -3.95 9.42
CA LEU A 149 13.39 -3.29 10.71
C LEU A 149 13.79 -1.82 10.57
N ALA A 150 14.59 -1.48 9.57
CA ALA A 150 14.95 -0.09 9.29
C ALA A 150 13.71 0.74 8.90
N TRP A 151 12.81 0.16 8.10
CA TRP A 151 11.54 0.79 7.76
C TRP A 151 10.65 1.00 8.99
N LEU A 152 10.52 0.00 9.85
CA LEU A 152 9.75 0.08 11.10
C LEU A 152 10.35 1.10 12.08
N ASP A 153 11.69 1.18 12.17
CA ASP A 153 12.39 2.21 12.95
C ASP A 153 12.07 3.62 12.42
N GLY A 154 12.14 3.81 11.10
CA GLY A 154 11.83 5.09 10.44
C GLY A 154 10.39 5.54 10.60
N HIS A 155 9.45 4.59 10.76
CA HIS A 155 8.03 4.88 10.98
C HIS A 155 7.64 4.92 12.47
N GLY A 156 8.61 4.81 13.37
CA GLY A 156 8.38 4.94 14.81
C GLY A 156 7.70 3.73 15.45
N VAL A 157 7.60 2.62 14.76
CA VAL A 157 7.10 1.35 15.32
C VAL A 157 8.12 0.77 16.29
N THR A 158 9.38 0.76 15.91
CA THR A 158 10.50 0.39 16.77
C THR A 158 11.53 1.52 16.84
N ARG A 159 12.51 1.38 17.73
CA ARG A 159 13.71 2.23 17.81
C ARG A 159 14.94 1.37 18.00
N ARG A 160 15.99 1.72 17.32
CA ARG A 160 17.29 1.09 17.53
C ARG A 160 17.97 1.65 18.80
N ARG A 161 18.44 0.76 19.67
CA ARG A 161 19.24 1.06 20.83
C ARG A 161 20.44 0.09 20.88
N GLY A 162 21.58 0.52 20.35
CA GLY A 162 22.72 -0.37 20.14
C GLY A 162 22.38 -1.49 19.17
N ASP A 163 22.51 -2.74 19.62
CA ASP A 163 22.16 -3.93 18.83
C ASP A 163 20.71 -4.39 19.01
N LEU A 164 19.98 -3.73 19.90
CA LEU A 164 18.59 -4.05 20.20
C LEU A 164 17.61 -3.15 19.45
N ARG A 165 16.40 -3.68 19.23
CA ARG A 165 15.19 -2.93 18.90
C ARG A 165 14.29 -2.88 20.11
N ILE A 166 13.85 -1.70 20.48
CA ILE A 166 12.90 -1.42 21.57
C ILE A 166 11.60 -0.87 20.98
N ALA A 167 10.54 -0.84 21.78
CA ALA A 167 9.27 -0.27 21.40
C ALA A 167 9.40 1.20 20.97
N GLY A 168 8.82 1.55 19.85
CA GLY A 168 8.65 2.91 19.38
C GLY A 168 7.30 3.50 19.82
N PRO A 169 7.06 4.79 19.56
CA PRO A 169 5.82 5.46 19.97
C PRO A 169 4.58 5.01 19.18
N ARG A 170 4.75 4.24 18.10
CA ARG A 170 3.68 3.76 17.22
C ARG A 170 3.56 2.24 17.16
N LEU A 171 4.18 1.53 18.12
CA LEU A 171 4.07 0.08 18.21
C LEU A 171 2.65 -0.35 18.56
#